data_c499ec6aabebfd1e0b401c5233b32583
#
_entry.id   c499ec6aabebfd1e0b401c5233b32583
#
_cell.length_a   1.000
_cell.length_b   1.000
_cell.length_c   1.000
_cell.angle_alpha   90.00
_cell.angle_beta   90.00
_cell.angle_gamma   90.00
#
_symmetry.space_group_name_H-M   'P 1'
#
loop_
_entity.id
_entity.type
_entity.pdbx_description
1 polymer ?
#
loop_
_entity_poly.entity_id
_entity_poly.type
_entity_poly.pdbx_seq_one_letter_code
_entity_poly.pdbx_strand_id
1 'polypeptide(L)'
;MGPGVTEADVVIVGSALAGLVAGAILTRHGKRVVVLEQTDTVGGRGGAVRRPDGYWIDFGHRDGHDVGDCQLAWHYGADAAREAGVEIALHRIDRPLRLHRFPEGAVLDGTWGPEGFLAAARDFFECPEDGFAELARVVGEFARAGPDEQEAALPETLGTWLPRHVSHPGVRRALLLMATVIFHRHPEEASVGRLMQFFQNPKGDGPFIPDDGEVGGMQGLMEPWARAIRSRGGEIALGWMPVEIVVDGGRVHGAVAVDTTNLVHEVRAPVAICTYPVWEVFDLVDERRFPREFVTAAHELRGHRADLIGWQAGLRRLPTIRATGRTEEHAGWNRLLRGAERAYRGGYQITSLSSRRSAPPGKHLLMLVMARWFRGGSTAGQPWTVARAELDEAIDYLRRFYADLDACIEWSAYQYVAAPQSTSWAWAPIARHQLEVPGIDGLLLAGSTLEARAAVVDVGAYAGLSAARRALAIL
;
A
#
# COMPACT_ATOMS: atom_id res chain seq x y z
N MET A 1 33.29 11.00 -18.55
CA MET A 1 32.87 9.95 -19.49
C MET A 1 31.68 10.52 -20.25
N GLY A 2 31.65 10.40 -21.56
CA GLY A 2 30.49 10.87 -22.35
C GLY A 2 29.23 10.06 -22.02
N PRO A 3 28.04 10.49 -22.47
CA PRO A 3 26.78 9.80 -22.21
C PRO A 3 26.92 8.36 -22.68
N GLY A 4 27.00 7.43 -21.73
CA GLY A 4 27.19 6.02 -22.02
C GLY A 4 25.87 5.37 -22.39
N VAL A 5 25.87 4.67 -23.50
CA VAL A 5 24.77 3.75 -23.82
C VAL A 5 25.03 2.45 -23.05
N THR A 6 24.09 2.06 -22.21
CA THR A 6 24.14 0.78 -21.48
C THR A 6 23.26 -0.24 -22.21
N GLU A 7 23.80 -1.43 -22.48
CA GLU A 7 23.07 -2.54 -23.07
C GLU A 7 22.54 -3.47 -21.99
N ALA A 8 21.23 -3.71 -21.97
CA ALA A 8 20.54 -4.58 -21.04
C ALA A 8 19.57 -5.53 -21.78
N ASP A 9 19.14 -6.58 -21.10
CA ASP A 9 18.06 -7.45 -21.60
C ASP A 9 16.70 -6.87 -21.17
N VAL A 10 16.66 -6.23 -19.98
CA VAL A 10 15.47 -5.58 -19.44
C VAL A 10 15.86 -4.26 -18.77
N VAL A 11 15.15 -3.19 -19.10
CA VAL A 11 15.15 -1.95 -18.32
C VAL A 11 13.89 -1.88 -17.45
N ILE A 12 14.05 -1.55 -16.18
CA ILE A 12 12.95 -1.41 -15.23
C ILE A 12 12.85 0.07 -14.83
N VAL A 13 11.68 0.65 -15.04
CA VAL A 13 11.38 2.04 -14.68
C VAL A 13 10.66 2.06 -13.33
N GLY A 14 11.38 2.53 -12.32
CA GLY A 14 10.97 2.60 -10.93
C GLY A 14 11.37 1.38 -10.09
N SER A 15 11.93 1.65 -8.92
CA SER A 15 12.37 0.66 -7.94
C SER A 15 11.32 0.37 -6.86
N ALA A 16 10.03 0.56 -7.15
CA ALA A 16 8.97 0.09 -6.26
C ALA A 16 9.00 -1.45 -6.13
N LEU A 17 8.27 -2.01 -5.17
CA LEU A 17 8.31 -3.47 -4.91
C LEU A 17 8.19 -4.31 -6.17
N ALA A 18 7.30 -3.95 -7.10
CA ALA A 18 7.14 -4.68 -8.36
C ALA A 18 8.42 -4.70 -9.21
N GLY A 19 9.10 -3.56 -9.32
CA GLY A 19 10.37 -3.47 -10.05
C GLY A 19 11.50 -4.23 -9.38
N LEU A 20 11.58 -4.17 -8.06
CA LEU A 20 12.58 -4.90 -7.28
C LEU A 20 12.35 -6.42 -7.36
N VAL A 21 11.11 -6.89 -7.24
CA VAL A 21 10.75 -8.30 -7.41
C VAL A 21 11.10 -8.78 -8.82
N ALA A 22 10.69 -8.03 -9.85
CA ALA A 22 10.98 -8.40 -11.23
C ALA A 22 12.50 -8.44 -11.49
N GLY A 23 13.23 -7.42 -11.05
CA GLY A 23 14.69 -7.35 -11.20
C GLY A 23 15.42 -8.50 -10.50
N ALA A 24 14.99 -8.87 -9.29
CA ALA A 24 15.60 -9.96 -8.54
C ALA A 24 15.38 -11.33 -9.20
N ILE A 25 14.19 -11.57 -9.76
CA ILE A 25 13.89 -12.79 -10.50
C ILE A 25 14.69 -12.82 -11.81
N LEU A 26 14.66 -11.76 -12.59
CA LEU A 26 15.36 -11.68 -13.88
C LEU A 26 16.87 -11.87 -13.74
N THR A 27 17.49 -11.20 -12.74
CA THR A 27 18.93 -11.37 -12.48
C THR A 27 19.29 -12.78 -12.01
N ARG A 28 18.40 -13.45 -11.27
CA ARG A 28 18.57 -14.87 -10.93
C ARG A 28 18.59 -15.77 -12.17
N HIS A 29 17.83 -15.40 -13.20
CA HIS A 29 17.83 -16.10 -14.49
C HIS A 29 18.95 -15.63 -15.45
N GLY A 30 19.94 -14.92 -14.94
CA GLY A 30 21.12 -14.49 -15.71
C GLY A 30 20.86 -13.35 -16.69
N LYS A 31 19.72 -12.65 -16.58
CA LYS A 31 19.42 -11.52 -17.46
C LYS A 31 20.14 -10.26 -16.95
N ARG A 32 20.64 -9.45 -17.89
CA ARG A 32 21.21 -8.12 -17.62
C ARG A 32 20.05 -7.15 -17.35
N VAL A 33 19.98 -6.63 -16.13
CA VAL A 33 18.89 -5.75 -15.69
C VAL A 33 19.44 -4.41 -15.25
N VAL A 34 18.84 -3.33 -15.73
CA VAL A 34 19.06 -1.96 -15.25
C VAL A 34 17.74 -1.43 -14.68
N VAL A 35 17.76 -1.03 -13.42
CA VAL A 35 16.63 -0.38 -12.73
C VAL A 35 16.91 1.11 -12.65
N LEU A 36 16.03 1.94 -13.20
CA LEU A 36 16.08 3.40 -13.16
C LEU A 36 15.21 3.88 -11.99
N GLU A 37 15.79 4.58 -11.04
CA GLU A 37 15.10 5.13 -9.88
C GLU A 37 15.42 6.60 -9.70
N GLN A 38 14.40 7.43 -9.68
CA GLN A 38 14.55 8.89 -9.59
C GLN A 38 15.03 9.40 -8.23
N THR A 39 14.82 8.62 -7.16
CA THR A 39 15.24 8.97 -5.81
C THR A 39 16.60 8.36 -5.44
N ASP A 40 17.14 8.74 -4.32
CA ASP A 40 18.41 8.22 -3.78
C ASP A 40 18.25 6.91 -2.99
N THR A 41 17.01 6.38 -2.94
CA THR A 41 16.71 5.13 -2.21
C THR A 41 15.72 4.28 -3.00
N VAL A 42 15.82 2.96 -2.82
CA VAL A 42 14.89 2.01 -3.44
C VAL A 42 13.58 1.90 -2.67
N GLY A 43 12.54 1.39 -3.34
CA GLY A 43 11.26 1.06 -2.73
C GLY A 43 10.11 1.97 -3.17
N GLY A 44 10.43 3.09 -3.83
CA GLY A 44 9.44 4.07 -4.25
C GLY A 44 8.58 4.52 -3.06
N ARG A 45 7.27 4.56 -3.23
CA ARG A 45 6.36 4.87 -2.12
C ARG A 45 6.38 3.82 -0.99
N GLY A 46 7.01 2.62 -1.18
CA GLY A 46 7.25 1.54 -0.25
C GLY A 46 8.49 1.61 0.56
N GLY A 47 9.31 2.55 0.24
CA GLY A 47 10.55 2.76 0.94
C GLY A 47 10.39 3.56 2.22
N ALA A 48 11.50 3.68 2.92
CA ALA A 48 11.68 4.55 4.07
C ALA A 48 12.99 5.31 3.94
N VAL A 49 13.06 6.47 4.58
CA VAL A 49 14.30 7.26 4.66
C VAL A 49 14.82 7.28 6.08
N ARG A 50 16.15 7.13 6.21
CA ARG A 50 16.79 7.29 7.50
C ARG A 50 17.10 8.75 7.77
N ARG A 51 16.56 9.28 8.85
CA ARG A 51 16.93 10.61 9.35
C ARG A 51 18.35 10.62 9.94
N PRO A 52 19.02 11.77 9.97
CA PRO A 52 20.35 11.88 10.58
C PRO A 52 20.39 11.48 12.07
N ASP A 53 19.27 11.66 12.79
CA ASP A 53 19.11 11.26 14.19
C ASP A 53 18.74 9.78 14.39
N GLY A 54 18.73 8.99 13.29
CA GLY A 54 18.63 7.54 13.30
C GLY A 54 17.22 6.97 13.21
N TYR A 55 16.17 7.80 13.12
CA TYR A 55 14.82 7.32 12.87
C TYR A 55 14.62 6.93 11.40
N TRP A 56 13.83 5.88 11.17
CA TRP A 56 13.40 5.50 9.84
C TRP A 56 11.97 5.98 9.61
N ILE A 57 11.81 6.89 8.67
CA ILE A 57 10.53 7.48 8.28
C ILE A 57 10.05 6.81 7.01
N ASP A 58 8.96 6.10 7.12
CA ASP A 58 8.33 5.48 5.96
C ASP A 58 7.69 6.54 5.05
N PHE A 59 7.97 6.42 3.72
CA PHE A 59 7.33 7.30 2.74
C PHE A 59 5.90 6.84 2.54
N GLY A 60 4.93 7.60 2.81
CA GLY A 60 3.60 7.29 2.39
C GLY A 60 3.17 5.86 2.69
N HIS A 61 2.77 5.65 3.88
CA HIS A 61 1.95 4.53 4.22
C HIS A 61 0.72 4.61 3.42
N ARG A 62 0.82 3.89 2.54
CA ARG A 62 0.15 3.83 1.38
C ARG A 62 -1.23 3.67 1.52
N ASP A 63 -1.84 3.24 2.25
CA ASP A 63 -3.26 2.98 2.27
C ASP A 63 -3.81 3.08 3.67
N GLY A 64 -3.12 3.79 4.60
CA GLY A 64 -3.44 3.74 6.01
C GLY A 64 -3.37 2.30 6.54
N HIS A 65 -2.82 1.41 5.74
CA HIS A 65 -2.46 0.08 6.12
C HIS A 65 -0.97 0.08 6.19
N ASP A 66 -0.49 0.11 7.35
CA ASP A 66 0.88 0.03 7.61
C ASP A 66 1.45 -1.32 7.39
N VAL A 67 2.65 -1.36 7.79
CA VAL A 67 3.44 -2.51 8.05
C VAL A 67 2.64 -3.76 8.42
N GLY A 68 1.51 -3.58 9.13
CA GLY A 68 0.58 -4.63 9.46
C GLY A 68 -0.09 -5.32 8.28
N ASP A 69 -0.25 -4.61 7.19
CA ASP A 69 -0.90 -5.17 6.00
C ASP A 69 0.07 -5.87 5.04
N CYS A 70 1.37 -5.80 5.28
CA CYS A 70 2.33 -6.63 4.55
C CYS A 70 1.93 -8.10 4.57
N GLN A 71 1.02 -8.45 5.42
CA GLN A 71 0.86 -9.81 5.78
C GLN A 71 -0.45 -10.44 5.69
N LEU A 72 -1.47 -9.65 5.62
CA LEU A 72 -2.78 -10.18 5.29
C LEU A 72 -2.78 -10.83 3.91
N ALA A 73 -1.75 -10.58 3.11
CA ALA A 73 -1.71 -11.01 1.74
C ALA A 73 -0.28 -11.24 1.21
N TRP A 74 0.63 -11.80 1.99
CA TRP A 74 1.98 -12.12 1.52
C TRP A 74 2.06 -13.49 0.83
N HIS A 75 1.11 -13.78 -0.09
CA HIS A 75 1.10 -15.02 -0.86
C HIS A 75 2.02 -14.93 -2.07
N TYR A 76 1.78 -13.93 -2.91
CA TYR A 76 2.60 -13.69 -4.10
C TYR A 76 3.99 -13.19 -3.72
N GLY A 77 4.12 -12.48 -2.60
CA GLY A 77 5.42 -12.11 -2.06
C GLY A 77 6.25 -13.30 -1.62
N ALA A 78 5.64 -14.32 -1.00
CA ALA A 78 6.33 -15.56 -0.65
C ALA A 78 6.72 -16.37 -1.89
N ASP A 79 5.85 -16.44 -2.91
CA ASP A 79 6.14 -17.10 -4.17
C ASP A 79 7.26 -16.38 -4.94
N ALA A 80 7.19 -15.06 -5.02
CA ALA A 80 8.22 -14.24 -5.63
C ALA A 80 9.56 -14.37 -4.92
N ALA A 81 9.58 -14.38 -3.58
CA ALA A 81 10.79 -14.56 -2.79
C ALA A 81 11.46 -15.92 -3.06
N ARG A 82 10.64 -16.98 -3.13
CA ARG A 82 11.12 -18.32 -3.50
C ARG A 82 11.67 -18.34 -4.92
N GLU A 83 10.95 -17.78 -5.89
CA GLU A 83 11.36 -17.73 -7.30
C GLU A 83 12.60 -16.85 -7.51
N ALA A 84 12.73 -15.77 -6.75
CA ALA A 84 13.91 -14.92 -6.77
C ALA A 84 15.06 -15.47 -5.93
N GLY A 85 14.84 -16.44 -5.04
CA GLY A 85 15.84 -16.88 -4.04
C GLY A 85 16.27 -15.74 -3.15
N VAL A 86 15.32 -14.99 -2.66
CA VAL A 86 15.47 -13.88 -1.71
C VAL A 86 14.81 -14.28 -0.40
N GLU A 87 15.51 -14.10 0.69
CA GLU A 87 14.93 -14.30 2.01
C GLU A 87 14.38 -12.96 2.52
N ILE A 88 13.12 -12.95 2.91
CA ILE A 88 12.46 -11.81 3.54
C ILE A 88 12.17 -12.18 4.98
N ALA A 89 12.90 -11.57 5.90
CA ALA A 89 12.67 -11.78 7.31
C ALA A 89 11.42 -11.01 7.74
N LEU A 90 10.46 -11.73 8.28
CA LEU A 90 9.19 -11.19 8.78
C LEU A 90 8.95 -11.71 10.19
N HIS A 91 8.52 -10.85 11.10
CA HIS A 91 8.05 -11.28 12.40
C HIS A 91 6.57 -10.95 12.62
N ARG A 92 5.89 -11.79 13.39
CA ARG A 92 4.46 -11.68 13.66
C ARG A 92 4.19 -10.66 14.77
N ILE A 93 3.07 -9.94 14.64
CA ILE A 93 2.49 -9.13 15.71
C ILE A 93 1.32 -9.89 16.34
N ASP A 94 1.39 -10.14 17.65
CA ASP A 94 0.37 -10.94 18.35
C ASP A 94 -0.98 -10.22 18.49
N ARG A 95 -0.95 -8.89 18.59
CA ARG A 95 -2.16 -8.05 18.69
C ARG A 95 -2.17 -7.02 17.57
N PRO A 96 -2.69 -7.38 16.40
CA PRO A 96 -2.50 -6.57 15.22
C PRO A 96 -3.35 -5.31 15.15
N LEU A 97 -4.47 -5.27 15.87
CA LEU A 97 -5.47 -4.23 15.68
C LEU A 97 -6.03 -3.74 17.03
N ARG A 98 -6.10 -2.43 17.17
CA ARG A 98 -6.89 -1.75 18.19
C ARG A 98 -7.83 -0.77 17.48
N LEU A 99 -9.09 -0.80 17.82
CA LEU A 99 -10.12 0.08 17.28
C LEU A 99 -10.41 1.18 18.29
N HIS A 100 -10.42 2.42 17.83
CA HIS A 100 -10.81 3.59 18.61
C HIS A 100 -12.05 4.20 18.00
N ARG A 101 -13.10 4.40 18.79
CA ARG A 101 -14.22 5.24 18.40
C ARG A 101 -13.81 6.69 18.62
N PHE A 102 -13.52 7.36 17.55
CA PHE A 102 -13.01 8.74 17.54
C PHE A 102 -14.16 9.72 17.22
N PRO A 103 -14.32 10.82 17.94
CA PRO A 103 -13.48 11.31 19.04
C PRO A 103 -13.90 10.84 20.46
N GLU A 104 -14.88 9.95 20.59
CA GLU A 104 -15.52 9.60 21.88
C GLU A 104 -14.59 8.82 22.84
N GLY A 105 -13.64 8.09 22.29
CA GLY A 105 -12.58 7.45 23.07
C GLY A 105 -12.84 5.99 23.49
N ALA A 106 -13.92 5.35 23.03
CA ALA A 106 -14.09 3.93 23.24
C ALA A 106 -13.01 3.15 22.50
N VAL A 107 -12.43 2.14 23.14
CA VAL A 107 -11.30 1.36 22.61
C VAL A 107 -11.61 -0.13 22.69
N LEU A 108 -11.31 -0.86 21.64
CA LEU A 108 -11.45 -2.30 21.55
C LEU A 108 -10.17 -2.90 20.96
N ASP A 109 -9.52 -3.78 21.70
CA ASP A 109 -8.46 -4.65 21.16
C ASP A 109 -9.12 -5.75 20.33
N GLY A 110 -8.81 -5.80 19.05
CA GLY A 110 -9.43 -6.70 18.09
C GLY A 110 -8.47 -7.73 17.50
N THR A 111 -9.05 -8.77 16.93
CA THR A 111 -8.37 -9.74 16.10
C THR A 111 -8.80 -9.55 14.65
N TRP A 112 -7.94 -9.93 13.71
CA TRP A 112 -8.30 -9.93 12.29
C TRP A 112 -9.18 -11.14 11.94
N GLY A 113 -9.96 -10.99 10.89
CA GLY A 113 -10.78 -12.03 10.31
C GLY A 113 -12.24 -12.01 10.77
N PRO A 114 -13.06 -12.96 10.27
CA PRO A 114 -14.49 -12.98 10.51
C PRO A 114 -14.85 -13.01 12.00
N GLU A 115 -14.14 -13.80 12.78
CA GLU A 115 -14.40 -13.94 14.23
C GLU A 115 -14.15 -12.65 15.00
N GLY A 116 -13.03 -11.94 14.68
CA GLY A 116 -12.72 -10.66 15.31
C GLY A 116 -13.73 -9.57 14.96
N PHE A 117 -14.18 -9.53 13.72
CA PHE A 117 -15.23 -8.60 13.30
C PHE A 117 -16.58 -8.93 13.98
N LEU A 118 -16.96 -10.17 14.07
CA LEU A 118 -18.18 -10.57 14.78
C LEU A 118 -18.10 -10.28 16.29
N ALA A 119 -16.95 -10.49 16.91
CA ALA A 119 -16.74 -10.12 18.30
C ALA A 119 -16.88 -8.60 18.53
N ALA A 120 -16.39 -7.78 17.60
CA ALA A 120 -16.52 -6.32 17.64
C ALA A 120 -17.89 -5.80 17.23
N ALA A 121 -18.74 -6.65 16.65
CA ALA A 121 -19.97 -6.22 15.96
C ALA A 121 -20.94 -5.49 16.89
N ARG A 122 -21.13 -6.02 18.11
CA ARG A 122 -22.10 -5.51 19.06
C ARG A 122 -21.65 -4.17 19.65
N ASP A 123 -20.45 -4.14 20.17
CA ASP A 123 -19.98 -3.02 20.99
C ASP A 123 -19.32 -1.91 20.15
N PHE A 124 -18.81 -2.25 18.99
CA PHE A 124 -18.01 -1.30 18.17
C PHE A 124 -18.66 -0.95 16.83
N PHE A 125 -19.22 -1.91 16.12
CA PHE A 125 -19.89 -1.67 14.84
C PHE A 125 -21.40 -1.42 15.00
N GLU A 126 -21.90 -1.24 16.21
CA GLU A 126 -23.29 -0.89 16.51
C GLU A 126 -24.32 -1.85 15.89
N CYS A 127 -23.96 -3.13 15.80
CA CYS A 127 -24.88 -4.13 15.32
C CYS A 127 -25.96 -4.39 16.40
N PRO A 128 -27.26 -4.22 16.08
CA PRO A 128 -28.32 -4.51 17.03
C PRO A 128 -28.43 -6.01 17.28
N GLU A 129 -28.91 -6.38 18.47
CA GLU A 129 -28.95 -7.78 18.92
C GLU A 129 -29.83 -8.65 18.03
N ASP A 130 -30.96 -8.13 17.60
CA ASP A 130 -31.89 -8.79 16.66
C ASP A 130 -31.33 -8.92 15.22
N GLY A 131 -30.30 -8.14 14.87
CA GLY A 131 -29.59 -8.22 13.58
C GLY A 131 -28.38 -9.17 13.59
N PHE A 132 -27.92 -9.64 14.76
CA PHE A 132 -26.64 -10.35 14.84
C PHE A 132 -26.59 -11.64 14.01
N ALA A 133 -27.70 -12.39 13.96
CA ALA A 133 -27.78 -13.60 13.14
C ALA A 133 -27.66 -13.32 11.64
N GLU A 134 -28.24 -12.21 11.16
CA GLU A 134 -28.11 -11.79 9.76
C GLU A 134 -26.67 -11.33 9.47
N LEU A 135 -26.04 -10.57 10.36
CA LEU A 135 -24.64 -10.17 10.22
C LEU A 135 -23.71 -11.40 10.16
N ALA A 136 -23.89 -12.35 11.05
CA ALA A 136 -23.07 -13.58 11.08
C ALA A 136 -23.26 -14.40 9.79
N ARG A 137 -24.47 -14.47 9.26
CA ARG A 137 -24.74 -15.10 7.96
C ARG A 137 -23.96 -14.44 6.85
N VAL A 138 -24.05 -13.10 6.72
CA VAL A 138 -23.39 -12.34 5.65
C VAL A 138 -21.86 -12.47 5.75
N VAL A 139 -21.28 -12.28 6.93
CA VAL A 139 -19.83 -12.44 7.15
C VAL A 139 -19.40 -13.87 6.80
N GLY A 140 -20.21 -14.86 7.18
CA GLY A 140 -19.97 -16.27 6.85
C GLY A 140 -20.07 -16.57 5.33
N GLU A 141 -20.96 -15.91 4.61
CA GLU A 141 -21.06 -16.00 3.14
C GLU A 141 -19.80 -15.42 2.51
N PHE A 142 -19.37 -14.24 2.90
CA PHE A 142 -18.14 -13.64 2.41
C PHE A 142 -16.90 -14.52 2.68
N ALA A 143 -16.83 -15.11 3.86
CA ALA A 143 -15.72 -15.99 4.23
C ALA A 143 -15.70 -17.33 3.44
N ARG A 144 -16.80 -17.74 2.85
CA ARG A 144 -16.91 -18.99 2.06
C ARG A 144 -16.97 -18.79 0.55
N ALA A 145 -17.11 -17.55 0.08
CA ALA A 145 -17.28 -17.25 -1.34
C ALA A 145 -16.13 -17.81 -2.20
N GLY A 146 -16.43 -18.61 -3.20
CA GLY A 146 -15.42 -19.17 -4.11
C GLY A 146 -14.77 -18.13 -5.04
N PRO A 147 -13.67 -18.47 -5.71
CA PRO A 147 -12.98 -17.54 -6.62
C PRO A 147 -13.89 -16.95 -7.70
N ASP A 148 -14.80 -17.76 -8.27
CA ASP A 148 -15.72 -17.32 -9.31
C ASP A 148 -16.78 -16.33 -8.76
N GLU A 149 -17.27 -16.57 -7.54
CA GLU A 149 -18.21 -15.66 -6.86
C GLU A 149 -17.52 -14.33 -6.53
N GLN A 150 -16.28 -14.38 -6.06
CA GLN A 150 -15.48 -13.18 -5.80
C GLN A 150 -15.30 -12.35 -7.06
N GLU A 151 -14.94 -13.00 -8.17
CA GLU A 151 -14.73 -12.33 -9.45
C GLU A 151 -16.01 -11.72 -10.01
N ALA A 152 -17.11 -12.44 -9.96
CA ALA A 152 -18.42 -11.94 -10.35
C ALA A 152 -18.87 -10.74 -9.51
N ALA A 153 -18.49 -10.67 -8.24
CA ALA A 153 -18.81 -9.60 -7.32
C ALA A 153 -17.83 -8.42 -7.33
N LEU A 154 -16.71 -8.49 -8.07
CA LEU A 154 -15.73 -7.38 -8.13
C LEU A 154 -16.33 -6.06 -8.59
N PRO A 155 -17.16 -5.99 -9.65
CA PRO A 155 -17.73 -4.73 -10.12
C PRO A 155 -18.87 -4.21 -9.24
N GLU A 156 -19.36 -4.98 -8.29
CA GLU A 156 -20.47 -4.59 -7.44
C GLU A 156 -20.00 -3.83 -6.19
N THR A 157 -20.70 -2.72 -5.86
CA THR A 157 -20.40 -1.94 -4.66
C THR A 157 -21.24 -2.36 -3.46
N LEU A 158 -20.71 -2.19 -2.25
CA LEU A 158 -21.49 -2.41 -1.02
C LEU A 158 -22.77 -1.57 -0.98
N GLY A 159 -22.73 -0.33 -1.46
CA GLY A 159 -23.90 0.55 -1.51
C GLY A 159 -25.05 -0.01 -2.35
N THR A 160 -24.76 -0.72 -3.44
CA THR A 160 -25.75 -1.36 -4.29
C THR A 160 -26.13 -2.77 -3.82
N TRP A 161 -25.21 -3.48 -3.21
CA TRP A 161 -25.39 -4.86 -2.76
C TRP A 161 -26.20 -4.96 -1.47
N LEU A 162 -25.87 -4.14 -0.45
CA LEU A 162 -26.48 -4.20 0.88
C LEU A 162 -28.00 -4.09 0.86
N PRO A 163 -28.64 -3.15 0.13
CA PRO A 163 -30.10 -3.06 0.12
C PRO A 163 -30.82 -4.29 -0.42
N ARG A 164 -30.15 -5.12 -1.23
CA ARG A 164 -30.73 -6.31 -1.86
C ARG A 164 -30.51 -7.59 -1.04
N HIS A 165 -29.46 -7.63 -0.21
CA HIS A 165 -29.01 -8.86 0.48
C HIS A 165 -29.12 -8.79 1.99
N VAL A 166 -29.31 -7.59 2.55
CA VAL A 166 -29.40 -7.36 3.99
C VAL A 166 -30.68 -6.61 4.30
N SER A 167 -31.57 -7.25 5.05
CA SER A 167 -32.88 -6.68 5.37
C SER A 167 -32.79 -5.65 6.50
N HIS A 168 -32.02 -5.93 7.54
CA HIS A 168 -31.96 -5.15 8.75
C HIS A 168 -31.10 -3.87 8.58
N PRO A 169 -31.67 -2.65 8.76
CA PRO A 169 -30.92 -1.40 8.55
C PRO A 169 -29.69 -1.24 9.46
N GLY A 170 -29.77 -1.73 10.71
CA GLY A 170 -28.64 -1.72 11.64
C GLY A 170 -27.51 -2.64 11.21
N VAL A 171 -27.81 -3.78 10.58
CA VAL A 171 -26.80 -4.68 9.99
C VAL A 171 -26.10 -4.03 8.79
N ARG A 172 -26.86 -3.35 7.93
CA ARG A 172 -26.27 -2.57 6.82
C ARG A 172 -25.26 -1.55 7.34
N ARG A 173 -25.63 -0.80 8.39
CA ARG A 173 -24.73 0.17 9.02
C ARG A 173 -23.51 -0.49 9.64
N ALA A 174 -23.66 -1.61 10.33
CA ALA A 174 -22.55 -2.37 10.90
C ALA A 174 -21.57 -2.84 9.82
N LEU A 175 -22.06 -3.37 8.70
CA LEU A 175 -21.22 -3.80 7.57
C LEU A 175 -20.48 -2.62 6.91
N LEU A 176 -21.11 -1.46 6.80
CA LEU A 176 -20.43 -0.25 6.31
C LEU A 176 -19.34 0.23 7.28
N LEU A 177 -19.58 0.17 8.61
CA LEU A 177 -18.56 0.49 9.61
C LEU A 177 -17.39 -0.51 9.55
N MET A 178 -17.67 -1.80 9.42
CA MET A 178 -16.65 -2.83 9.21
C MET A 178 -15.83 -2.55 7.95
N ALA A 179 -16.49 -2.18 6.86
CA ALA A 179 -15.82 -1.86 5.60
C ALA A 179 -14.88 -0.65 5.73
N THR A 180 -15.20 0.35 6.59
CA THR A 180 -14.25 1.47 6.85
C THR A 180 -12.98 1.04 7.53
N VAL A 181 -12.97 -0.06 8.28
CA VAL A 181 -11.74 -0.63 8.87
C VAL A 181 -10.84 -1.24 7.79
N ILE A 182 -11.46 -1.80 6.76
CA ILE A 182 -10.79 -2.61 5.76
C ILE A 182 -10.35 -1.76 4.57
N PHE A 183 -11.23 -0.84 4.10
CA PHE A 183 -11.05 -0.16 2.83
C PHE A 183 -10.72 1.32 2.97
N HIS A 184 -9.98 1.84 1.98
CA HIS A 184 -9.55 3.23 1.88
C HIS A 184 -10.47 4.05 1.00
N ARG A 185 -11.77 3.80 1.09
CA ARG A 185 -12.79 4.47 0.31
C ARG A 185 -14.06 4.66 1.09
N HIS A 186 -14.94 5.49 0.55
CA HIS A 186 -16.28 5.54 1.08
C HIS A 186 -16.82 4.11 1.11
N PRO A 187 -17.26 3.60 2.25
CA PRO A 187 -17.58 2.17 2.40
C PRO A 187 -18.64 1.70 1.42
N GLU A 188 -19.57 2.58 1.00
CA GLU A 188 -20.58 2.27 -0.01
C GLU A 188 -19.98 2.00 -1.41
N GLU A 189 -18.81 2.57 -1.72
CA GLU A 189 -18.10 2.41 -3.00
C GLU A 189 -17.16 1.20 -3.00
N ALA A 190 -17.01 0.53 -1.86
CA ALA A 190 -16.15 -0.62 -1.73
C ALA A 190 -16.67 -1.81 -2.53
N SER A 191 -15.77 -2.56 -3.18
CA SER A 191 -16.08 -3.76 -3.93
C SER A 191 -16.51 -4.91 -3.00
N VAL A 192 -17.65 -5.50 -3.28
CA VAL A 192 -18.13 -6.71 -2.60
C VAL A 192 -17.17 -7.88 -2.79
N GLY A 193 -16.69 -8.09 -4.03
CA GLY A 193 -15.74 -9.16 -4.33
C GLY A 193 -14.41 -8.98 -3.59
N ARG A 194 -13.92 -7.74 -3.44
CA ARG A 194 -12.72 -7.47 -2.63
C ARG A 194 -12.96 -7.70 -1.15
N LEU A 195 -14.15 -7.42 -0.64
CA LEU A 195 -14.50 -7.73 0.74
C LEU A 195 -14.55 -9.23 0.98
N MET A 196 -15.11 -10.01 0.04
CA MET A 196 -15.05 -11.47 0.07
C MET A 196 -13.60 -11.98 0.09
N GLN A 197 -12.73 -11.47 -0.78
CA GLN A 197 -11.30 -11.80 -0.80
C GLN A 197 -10.62 -11.50 0.54
N PHE A 198 -10.95 -10.36 1.15
CA PHE A 198 -10.43 -10.00 2.46
C PHE A 198 -10.84 -11.00 3.56
N PHE A 199 -12.11 -11.37 3.63
CA PHE A 199 -12.60 -12.33 4.63
C PHE A 199 -12.12 -13.76 4.39
N GLN A 200 -11.74 -14.08 3.17
CA GLN A 200 -11.14 -15.37 2.84
C GLN A 200 -9.64 -15.43 3.02
N ASN A 201 -9.01 -14.34 3.34
CA ASN A 201 -7.59 -14.41 3.60
C ASN A 201 -7.34 -15.44 4.72
N PRO A 202 -6.92 -16.65 4.33
CA PRO A 202 -7.26 -17.86 5.09
C PRO A 202 -6.34 -18.08 6.27
N LYS A 203 -5.34 -17.25 6.40
CA LYS A 203 -4.28 -17.62 7.30
C LYS A 203 -4.20 -16.69 8.47
N GLY A 204 -5.21 -16.49 9.20
CA GLY A 204 -5.21 -15.87 10.54
C GLY A 204 -3.87 -15.68 11.26
N ASP A 205 -2.78 -15.76 10.50
CA ASP A 205 -1.41 -15.65 10.92
C ASP A 205 -1.01 -14.20 11.11
N GLY A 206 -1.86 -13.33 11.56
CA GLY A 206 -1.61 -11.96 12.03
C GLY A 206 -0.65 -11.13 11.18
N PRO A 207 -0.65 -9.84 11.32
CA PRO A 207 0.28 -9.01 10.57
C PRO A 207 1.73 -9.31 10.99
N PHE A 208 2.66 -9.35 10.04
CA PHE A 208 4.06 -9.51 10.17
C PHE A 208 4.74 -8.22 9.84
N ILE A 209 5.86 -7.95 10.22
CA ILE A 209 6.63 -6.76 9.97
C ILE A 209 7.97 -7.16 9.41
N PRO A 210 8.46 -6.46 8.40
CA PRO A 210 9.81 -6.68 7.94
C PRO A 210 10.82 -6.45 9.06
N ASP A 211 11.72 -7.39 9.25
CA ASP A 211 12.84 -7.28 10.19
C ASP A 211 14.14 -7.73 9.48
N ASP A 212 14.62 -6.92 8.60
CA ASP A 212 15.81 -7.17 7.78
C ASP A 212 17.11 -7.26 8.63
N GLY A 213 17.09 -6.71 9.83
CA GLY A 213 18.27 -6.69 10.70
C GLY A 213 19.24 -5.53 10.44
N GLU A 214 19.20 -4.87 9.28
CA GLU A 214 20.09 -3.75 8.90
C GLU A 214 19.33 -2.43 8.75
N VAL A 215 18.18 -2.45 8.13
CA VAL A 215 17.34 -1.27 7.86
C VAL A 215 16.01 -1.33 8.61
N GLY A 216 15.41 -0.18 8.87
CA GLY A 216 14.16 -0.07 9.61
C GLY A 216 12.95 0.22 8.71
N GLY A 217 11.78 0.10 9.31
CA GLY A 217 10.52 0.37 8.63
C GLY A 217 10.30 -0.52 7.41
N MET A 218 9.54 0.00 6.45
CA MET A 218 9.24 -0.70 5.20
C MET A 218 10.47 -0.91 4.30
N GLN A 219 11.58 -0.22 4.57
CA GLN A 219 12.82 -0.46 3.85
C GLN A 219 13.32 -1.90 4.04
N GLY A 220 13.03 -2.52 5.19
CA GLY A 220 13.32 -3.93 5.44
C GLY A 220 12.60 -4.90 4.50
N LEU A 221 11.50 -4.48 3.87
CA LEU A 221 10.86 -5.26 2.81
C LEU A 221 11.52 -5.05 1.44
N MET A 222 12.07 -3.87 1.19
CA MET A 222 12.59 -3.46 -0.13
C MET A 222 14.07 -3.83 -0.33
N GLU A 223 14.88 -3.63 0.66
CA GLU A 223 16.33 -3.76 0.55
C GLU A 223 16.82 -5.19 0.24
N PRO A 224 16.21 -6.28 0.76
CA PRO A 224 16.63 -7.62 0.39
C PRO A 224 16.56 -7.90 -1.12
N TRP A 225 15.55 -7.39 -1.80
CA TRP A 225 15.44 -7.51 -3.26
C TRP A 225 16.53 -6.72 -3.99
N ALA A 226 16.76 -5.48 -3.54
CA ALA A 226 17.81 -4.63 -4.12
C ALA A 226 19.20 -5.24 -3.94
N ARG A 227 19.49 -5.80 -2.77
CA ARG A 227 20.74 -6.55 -2.54
C ARG A 227 20.88 -7.75 -3.47
N ALA A 228 19.80 -8.49 -3.69
CA ALA A 228 19.79 -9.62 -4.60
C ALA A 228 20.07 -9.22 -6.06
N ILE A 229 19.48 -8.11 -6.53
CA ILE A 229 19.77 -7.57 -7.86
C ILE A 229 21.25 -7.23 -7.99
N ARG A 230 21.78 -6.42 -7.06
CA ARG A 230 23.19 -5.96 -7.08
C ARG A 230 24.18 -7.12 -6.98
N SER A 231 23.95 -8.09 -6.10
CA SER A 231 24.84 -9.25 -5.91
C SER A 231 24.93 -10.16 -7.13
N ARG A 232 23.97 -10.07 -8.05
CA ARG A 232 23.91 -10.86 -9.29
C ARG A 232 24.32 -10.07 -10.52
N GLY A 233 24.91 -8.88 -10.32
CA GLY A 233 25.40 -8.03 -11.40
C GLY A 233 24.33 -7.17 -12.08
N GLY A 234 23.11 -7.10 -11.54
CA GLY A 234 22.13 -6.11 -11.97
C GLY A 234 22.47 -4.71 -11.44
N GLU A 235 22.13 -3.70 -12.20
CA GLU A 235 22.35 -2.31 -11.84
C GLU A 235 21.08 -1.67 -11.29
N ILE A 236 21.21 -0.87 -10.24
CA ILE A 236 20.16 0.03 -9.75
C ILE A 236 20.73 1.44 -9.76
N ALA A 237 20.32 2.21 -10.77
CA ALA A 237 20.75 3.58 -11.00
C ALA A 237 19.86 4.54 -10.18
N LEU A 238 20.28 4.85 -8.96
CA LEU A 238 19.61 5.80 -8.08
C LEU A 238 19.88 7.25 -8.52
N GLY A 239 18.90 8.12 -8.34
CA GLY A 239 18.96 9.51 -8.77
C GLY A 239 18.82 9.67 -10.30
N TRP A 240 18.43 8.63 -11.01
CA TRP A 240 18.17 8.66 -12.44
C TRP A 240 16.67 8.76 -12.72
N MET A 241 16.22 9.95 -13.08
CA MET A 241 14.82 10.23 -13.42
C MET A 241 14.53 9.75 -14.83
N PRO A 242 13.71 8.72 -15.02
CA PRO A 242 13.26 8.29 -16.36
C PRO A 242 12.49 9.41 -17.05
N VAL A 243 12.82 9.69 -18.29
CA VAL A 243 12.18 10.74 -19.10
C VAL A 243 11.52 10.20 -20.37
N GLU A 244 11.90 8.99 -20.80
CA GLU A 244 11.31 8.36 -21.97
C GLU A 244 11.48 6.83 -21.91
N ILE A 245 10.46 6.09 -22.33
CA ILE A 245 10.59 4.71 -22.78
C ILE A 245 10.57 4.76 -24.30
N VAL A 246 11.69 4.39 -24.92
CA VAL A 246 11.88 4.48 -26.36
C VAL A 246 11.06 3.40 -27.05
N VAL A 247 10.05 3.83 -27.82
CA VAL A 247 9.20 2.95 -28.62
C VAL A 247 9.30 3.36 -30.08
N ASP A 248 9.69 2.43 -30.93
CA ASP A 248 9.69 2.62 -32.39
C ASP A 248 9.10 1.39 -33.09
N GLY A 249 8.37 1.62 -34.18
CA GLY A 249 7.70 0.55 -34.92
C GLY A 249 6.78 -0.33 -34.05
N GLY A 250 6.21 0.20 -32.96
CA GLY A 250 5.38 -0.57 -32.02
C GLY A 250 6.17 -1.48 -31.09
N ARG A 251 7.48 -1.27 -30.93
CA ARG A 251 8.36 -2.08 -30.08
C ARG A 251 9.18 -1.21 -29.14
N VAL A 252 9.48 -1.76 -27.96
CA VAL A 252 10.43 -1.14 -27.02
C VAL A 252 11.86 -1.32 -27.53
N HIS A 253 12.65 -0.24 -27.41
CA HIS A 253 14.08 -0.21 -27.69
C HIS A 253 14.93 0.14 -26.48
N GLY A 254 14.30 0.58 -25.38
CA GLY A 254 14.99 0.93 -24.15
C GLY A 254 14.32 2.07 -23.40
N ALA A 255 15.10 2.78 -22.60
CA ALA A 255 14.66 3.96 -21.88
C ALA A 255 15.77 5.01 -21.79
N VAL A 256 15.36 6.26 -21.62
CA VAL A 256 16.24 7.39 -21.39
C VAL A 256 15.98 7.95 -19.99
N ALA A 257 17.03 8.25 -19.26
CA ALA A 257 16.97 8.88 -17.94
C ALA A 257 17.93 10.06 -17.84
N VAL A 258 17.65 10.97 -16.91
CA VAL A 258 18.49 12.10 -16.56
C VAL A 258 18.93 11.94 -15.11
N ASP A 259 20.23 12.03 -14.87
CA ASP A 259 20.76 11.93 -13.51
C ASP A 259 20.71 13.27 -12.75
N THR A 260 21.09 13.25 -11.48
CA THR A 260 21.09 14.45 -10.61
C THR A 260 22.06 15.54 -11.05
N THR A 261 22.96 15.25 -12.00
CA THR A 261 23.89 16.21 -12.61
C THR A 261 23.41 16.74 -13.98
N ASN A 262 22.16 16.38 -14.37
CA ASN A 262 21.53 16.67 -15.64
C ASN A 262 22.20 15.99 -16.86
N LEU A 263 22.94 14.91 -16.64
CA LEU A 263 23.46 14.10 -17.75
C LEU A 263 22.38 13.11 -18.22
N VAL A 264 22.31 12.94 -19.53
CA VAL A 264 21.39 12.01 -20.18
C VAL A 264 22.05 10.65 -20.33
N HIS A 265 21.34 9.61 -19.96
CA HIS A 265 21.74 8.21 -20.05
C HIS A 265 20.74 7.43 -20.88
N GLU A 266 21.22 6.62 -21.79
CA GLU A 266 20.42 5.72 -22.62
C GLU A 266 20.66 4.28 -22.18
N VAL A 267 19.58 3.54 -21.89
CA VAL A 267 19.61 2.09 -21.66
C VAL A 267 18.87 1.42 -22.81
N ARG A 268 19.58 0.65 -23.62
CA ARG A 268 18.99 -0.16 -24.71
C ARG A 268 18.55 -1.51 -24.18
N ALA A 269 17.30 -1.83 -24.38
CA ALA A 269 16.72 -3.10 -23.98
C ALA A 269 15.48 -3.43 -24.81
N PRO A 270 15.26 -4.69 -25.20
CA PRO A 270 14.06 -5.09 -25.92
C PRO A 270 12.80 -5.16 -25.04
N VAL A 271 12.96 -5.14 -23.72
CA VAL A 271 11.86 -5.19 -22.75
C VAL A 271 12.00 -4.04 -21.75
N ALA A 272 10.91 -3.31 -21.53
CA ALA A 272 10.78 -2.32 -20.46
C ALA A 272 9.66 -2.75 -19.49
N ILE A 273 9.95 -2.73 -18.20
CA ILE A 273 8.96 -2.93 -17.14
C ILE A 273 8.76 -1.59 -16.44
N CYS A 274 7.57 -0.98 -16.61
CA CYS A 274 7.21 0.26 -15.97
C CYS A 274 6.38 -0.02 -14.70
N THR A 275 6.85 0.48 -13.55
CA THR A 275 6.19 0.29 -12.25
C THR A 275 5.42 1.52 -11.78
N TYR A 276 5.36 2.55 -12.61
CA TYR A 276 4.58 3.75 -12.34
C TYR A 276 3.08 3.45 -12.37
N PRO A 277 2.24 4.25 -11.72
CA PRO A 277 0.81 4.20 -11.95
C PRO A 277 0.50 4.33 -13.44
N VAL A 278 -0.50 3.60 -13.92
CA VAL A 278 -0.79 3.50 -15.35
C VAL A 278 -0.96 4.87 -16.06
N TRP A 279 -1.50 5.86 -15.36
CA TRP A 279 -1.67 7.21 -15.92
C TRP A 279 -0.35 8.04 -16.01
N GLU A 280 0.71 7.58 -15.36
CA GLU A 280 2.04 8.23 -15.43
C GLU A 280 2.89 7.62 -16.55
N VAL A 281 2.48 6.51 -17.15
CA VAL A 281 3.18 5.95 -18.32
C VAL A 281 3.15 6.91 -19.50
N PHE A 282 2.14 7.77 -19.58
CA PHE A 282 2.01 8.77 -20.64
C PHE A 282 3.02 9.93 -20.54
N ASP A 283 3.67 10.08 -19.40
CA ASP A 283 4.81 10.99 -19.23
C ASP A 283 6.10 10.41 -19.84
N LEU A 284 6.12 9.09 -20.14
CA LEU A 284 7.27 8.36 -20.64
C LEU A 284 7.09 7.85 -22.09
N VAL A 285 5.85 7.68 -22.52
CA VAL A 285 5.49 7.22 -23.88
C VAL A 285 4.32 8.05 -24.38
N ASP A 286 4.43 8.58 -25.60
CA ASP A 286 3.37 9.38 -26.22
C ASP A 286 2.00 8.68 -26.13
N GLU A 287 1.02 9.31 -25.50
CA GLU A 287 -0.33 8.80 -25.26
C GLU A 287 -1.00 8.30 -26.55
N ARG A 288 -0.72 8.94 -27.69
CA ARG A 288 -1.25 8.57 -29.03
C ARG A 288 -0.82 7.17 -29.51
N ARG A 289 0.15 6.56 -28.86
CA ARG A 289 0.61 5.18 -29.15
C ARG A 289 -0.25 4.12 -28.49
N PHE A 290 -1.12 4.51 -27.56
CA PHE A 290 -2.00 3.59 -26.82
C PHE A 290 -3.40 3.55 -27.44
N PRO A 291 -4.13 2.42 -27.33
CA PRO A 291 -5.54 2.35 -27.67
C PRO A 291 -6.36 3.37 -26.86
N ARG A 292 -7.32 4.01 -27.53
CA ARG A 292 -8.15 5.06 -26.89
C ARG A 292 -8.86 4.59 -25.61
N GLU A 293 -9.36 3.37 -25.61
CA GLU A 293 -10.02 2.76 -24.46
C GLU A 293 -9.05 2.58 -23.27
N PHE A 294 -7.79 2.21 -23.54
CA PHE A 294 -6.74 2.11 -22.52
C PHE A 294 -6.47 3.49 -21.89
N VAL A 295 -6.31 4.51 -22.71
CA VAL A 295 -6.08 5.89 -22.25
C VAL A 295 -7.24 6.39 -21.40
N THR A 296 -8.48 6.16 -21.87
CA THR A 296 -9.69 6.55 -21.13
C THR A 296 -9.73 5.88 -19.76
N ALA A 297 -9.51 4.58 -19.67
CA ALA A 297 -9.52 3.84 -18.42
C ALA A 297 -8.39 4.30 -17.46
N ALA A 298 -7.21 4.59 -17.99
CA ALA A 298 -6.08 5.10 -17.20
C ALA A 298 -6.38 6.48 -16.60
N HIS A 299 -6.96 7.40 -17.37
CA HIS A 299 -7.36 8.72 -16.88
C HIS A 299 -8.51 8.64 -15.88
N GLU A 300 -9.44 7.71 -16.08
CA GLU A 300 -10.50 7.45 -15.12
C GLU A 300 -9.94 6.98 -13.77
N LEU A 301 -9.00 6.04 -13.78
CA LEU A 301 -8.27 5.61 -12.58
C LEU A 301 -7.56 6.79 -11.90
N ARG A 302 -6.94 7.70 -12.66
CA ARG A 302 -6.32 8.91 -12.15
C ARG A 302 -7.30 9.78 -11.36
N GLY A 303 -8.55 9.87 -11.77
CA GLY A 303 -9.61 10.64 -11.10
C GLY A 303 -9.91 10.16 -9.67
N HIS A 304 -9.48 8.96 -9.31
CA HIS A 304 -9.77 8.33 -8.01
C HIS A 304 -8.56 8.26 -7.06
N ARG A 305 -7.60 9.15 -7.23
CA ARG A 305 -6.44 9.26 -6.33
C ARG A 305 -6.85 9.86 -4.99
N ALA A 306 -6.14 9.49 -3.95
CA ALA A 306 -6.25 10.10 -2.64
C ALA A 306 -4.88 10.55 -2.13
N ASP A 307 -4.83 11.72 -1.52
CA ASP A 307 -3.64 12.17 -0.80
C ASP A 307 -3.55 11.46 0.56
N LEU A 308 -2.33 11.20 1.00
CA LEU A 308 -2.07 10.81 2.38
C LEU A 308 -1.51 12.00 3.15
N ILE A 309 -2.03 12.16 4.33
CA ILE A 309 -1.53 13.11 5.30
C ILE A 309 -1.09 12.37 6.54
N GLY A 310 -0.04 12.82 7.16
CA GLY A 310 0.50 12.16 8.34
C GLY A 310 1.13 13.13 9.33
N TRP A 311 1.33 12.62 10.51
CA TRP A 311 2.11 13.27 11.54
C TRP A 311 3.01 12.24 12.18
N GLN A 312 4.28 12.57 12.31
CA GLN A 312 5.30 11.71 12.86
C GLN A 312 5.92 12.36 14.08
N ALA A 313 6.18 11.59 15.11
CA ALA A 313 6.81 12.08 16.34
C ALA A 313 7.85 11.10 16.85
N GLY A 314 9.07 11.59 17.00
CA GLY A 314 10.10 10.88 17.75
C GLY A 314 9.85 11.04 19.24
N LEU A 315 9.81 9.91 19.95
CA LEU A 315 9.50 9.88 21.37
C LEU A 315 10.74 9.42 22.17
N ARG A 316 11.05 10.11 23.26
CA ARG A 316 12.11 9.73 24.20
C ARG A 316 11.74 8.55 25.11
N ARG A 317 10.47 8.26 25.24
CA ARG A 317 9.89 7.13 25.96
C ARG A 317 8.48 6.85 25.46
N LEU A 318 7.94 5.70 25.78
CA LEU A 318 6.55 5.36 25.50
C LEU A 318 5.59 6.21 26.34
N PRO A 319 4.45 6.65 25.79
CA PRO A 319 3.44 7.41 26.52
C PRO A 319 2.61 6.51 27.42
N THR A 320 1.93 7.13 28.39
CA THR A 320 1.05 6.49 29.34
C THR A 320 -0.41 6.60 28.90
N ILE A 321 -1.13 5.50 28.81
CA ILE A 321 -2.56 5.47 28.51
C ILE A 321 -3.32 6.05 29.71
N ARG A 322 -4.03 7.14 29.49
CA ARG A 322 -4.72 7.89 30.57
C ARG A 322 -5.72 7.06 31.36
N ALA A 323 -6.51 6.26 30.66
CA ALA A 323 -7.58 5.46 31.28
C ALA A 323 -7.08 4.37 32.22
N THR A 324 -5.88 3.84 31.96
CA THR A 324 -5.33 2.70 32.71
C THR A 324 -4.12 3.04 33.57
N GLY A 325 -3.47 4.17 33.32
CA GLY A 325 -2.19 4.54 33.92
C GLY A 325 -1.02 3.67 33.49
N ARG A 326 -1.21 2.79 32.48
CA ARG A 326 -0.17 1.88 32.00
C ARG A 326 0.57 2.46 30.81
N THR A 327 1.84 2.12 30.68
CA THR A 327 2.63 2.44 29.49
C THR A 327 2.03 1.78 28.24
N GLU A 328 2.06 2.46 27.11
CA GLU A 328 1.61 1.91 25.83
C GLU A 328 2.57 0.80 25.36
N GLU A 329 2.02 -0.36 25.10
CA GLU A 329 2.76 -1.55 24.64
C GLU A 329 2.14 -2.20 23.40
N HIS A 330 1.09 -1.56 22.84
CA HIS A 330 0.40 -2.10 21.68
C HIS A 330 1.25 -1.90 20.41
N ALA A 331 1.78 -2.99 19.89
CA ALA A 331 2.64 -3.01 18.71
C ALA A 331 1.85 -2.94 17.39
N GLY A 332 0.55 -3.23 17.44
CA GLY A 332 -0.31 -3.26 16.28
C GLY A 332 -0.80 -1.88 15.85
N TRP A 333 -1.66 -1.91 14.87
CA TRP A 333 -2.28 -0.71 14.31
C TRP A 333 -3.47 -0.23 15.14
N ASN A 334 -3.50 1.04 15.44
CA ASN A 334 -4.61 1.70 16.12
C ASN A 334 -5.48 2.42 15.09
N ARG A 335 -6.68 1.94 14.84
CA ARG A 335 -7.63 2.53 13.89
C ARG A 335 -8.48 3.58 14.59
N LEU A 336 -8.51 4.79 14.03
CA LEU A 336 -9.39 5.86 14.43
C LEU A 336 -10.64 5.83 13.54
N LEU A 337 -11.79 5.48 14.11
CA LEU A 337 -13.05 5.35 13.38
C LEU A 337 -14.03 6.44 13.78
N ARG A 338 -14.52 7.18 12.82
CA ARG A 338 -15.74 8.00 12.92
C ARG A 338 -16.89 7.26 12.29
N GLY A 339 -18.11 7.45 12.79
CA GLY A 339 -19.29 6.75 12.32
C GLY A 339 -19.45 6.70 10.80
N ALA A 340 -20.27 5.79 10.30
CA ALA A 340 -20.40 5.43 8.87
C ALA A 340 -20.68 6.61 7.90
N GLU A 341 -21.22 7.71 8.41
CA GLU A 341 -21.57 8.88 7.59
C GLU A 341 -20.39 9.78 7.23
N ARG A 342 -19.32 9.69 8.01
CA ARG A 342 -18.08 10.41 7.74
C ARG A 342 -17.02 9.38 7.41
N ALA A 343 -16.81 9.14 6.15
CA ALA A 343 -15.77 8.27 5.63
C ALA A 343 -14.37 8.81 5.99
N TYR A 344 -14.11 8.89 7.28
CA TYR A 344 -12.86 9.31 7.84
C TYR A 344 -12.08 8.08 8.27
N ARG A 345 -10.91 7.97 7.76
CA ARG A 345 -10.04 6.87 8.09
C ARG A 345 -8.67 7.38 8.42
N GLY A 346 -8.29 7.09 9.59
CA GLY A 346 -6.96 7.32 10.06
C GLY A 346 -6.55 6.24 11.04
N GLY A 347 -5.30 6.24 11.36
CA GLY A 347 -4.78 5.39 12.37
C GLY A 347 -3.37 5.77 12.75
N TYR A 348 -2.89 5.20 13.83
CA TYR A 348 -1.54 5.43 14.29
C TYR A 348 -0.90 4.14 14.79
N GLN A 349 0.41 4.15 14.83
CA GLN A 349 1.22 3.09 15.38
C GLN A 349 2.44 3.68 16.07
N ILE A 350 2.90 3.04 17.13
CA ILE A 350 4.24 3.25 17.64
C ILE A 350 5.12 2.20 16.99
N THR A 351 5.67 2.53 15.82
CA THR A 351 6.34 1.59 14.93
C THR A 351 7.54 0.89 15.54
N SER A 352 8.20 1.51 16.51
CA SER A 352 9.31 0.91 17.25
C SER A 352 8.91 -0.24 18.17
N LEU A 353 7.61 -0.40 18.49
CA LEU A 353 7.10 -1.54 19.23
C LEU A 353 7.01 -2.80 18.35
N SER A 354 6.87 -2.59 17.05
CA SER A 354 6.77 -3.65 16.07
C SER A 354 8.04 -3.83 15.24
N SER A 355 8.72 -2.74 14.88
CA SER A 355 10.00 -2.75 14.16
C SER A 355 11.12 -2.19 15.06
N ARG A 356 12.01 -3.04 15.52
CA ARG A 356 13.09 -2.69 16.45
C ARG A 356 14.05 -1.63 15.91
N ARG A 357 13.99 -1.34 14.60
CA ARG A 357 14.91 -0.42 13.92
C ARG A 357 14.26 0.85 13.44
N SER A 358 12.96 1.04 13.65
CA SER A 358 12.29 2.28 13.23
C SER A 358 12.72 3.50 14.04
N ALA A 359 13.31 3.30 15.21
CA ALA A 359 13.83 4.36 16.06
C ALA A 359 15.22 3.98 16.64
N PRO A 360 16.02 4.97 17.08
CA PRO A 360 17.26 4.71 17.81
C PRO A 360 17.03 3.91 19.09
N PRO A 361 18.06 3.19 19.60
CA PRO A 361 17.94 2.43 20.85
C PRO A 361 17.40 3.29 22.01
N GLY A 362 16.37 2.77 22.70
CA GLY A 362 15.71 3.44 23.82
C GLY A 362 14.77 4.58 23.43
N LYS A 363 14.58 4.84 22.14
CA LYS A 363 13.63 5.81 21.60
C LYS A 363 12.51 5.13 20.81
N HIS A 364 11.46 5.89 20.50
CA HIS A 364 10.29 5.37 19.83
C HIS A 364 9.82 6.30 18.72
N LEU A 365 9.14 5.76 17.73
CA LEU A 365 8.53 6.53 16.63
C LEU A 365 7.04 6.30 16.63
N LEU A 366 6.28 7.35 16.88
CA LEU A 366 4.83 7.37 16.67
C LEU A 366 4.54 7.92 15.27
N MET A 367 3.72 7.20 14.55
CA MET A 367 3.26 7.58 13.24
C MET A 367 1.75 7.60 13.21
N LEU A 368 1.17 8.73 12.84
CA LEU A 368 -0.24 8.93 12.55
C LEU A 368 -0.40 9.16 11.06
N VAL A 369 -1.28 8.40 10.43
CA VAL A 369 -1.58 8.54 9.01
C VAL A 369 -3.07 8.63 8.80
N MET A 370 -3.48 9.45 7.86
CA MET A 370 -4.86 9.64 7.49
C MET A 370 -4.99 9.67 5.98
N ALA A 371 -5.90 8.87 5.46
CA ALA A 371 -6.31 8.94 4.08
C ALA A 371 -7.60 9.74 3.98
N ARG A 372 -7.66 10.65 3.02
CA ARG A 372 -8.81 11.51 2.81
C ARG A 372 -9.67 10.98 1.68
N TRP A 373 -10.96 10.88 1.92
CA TRP A 373 -11.92 10.40 0.95
C TRP A 373 -13.11 11.33 0.85
N PHE A 374 -13.59 11.46 -0.36
CA PHE A 374 -14.91 12.02 -0.59
C PHE A 374 -15.70 11.05 -1.46
N ARG A 375 -16.99 10.97 -1.23
CA ARG A 375 -17.91 10.20 -2.06
C ARG A 375 -17.80 10.69 -3.51
N GLY A 376 -17.45 9.78 -4.43
CA GLY A 376 -17.34 10.07 -5.85
C GLY A 376 -16.22 11.02 -6.27
N GLY A 377 -15.23 11.30 -5.42
CA GLY A 377 -14.22 12.30 -5.72
C GLY A 377 -12.79 11.95 -5.33
N SER A 378 -11.85 12.64 -6.00
CA SER A 378 -10.44 12.68 -5.63
C SER A 378 -10.20 13.72 -4.55
N THR A 379 -9.35 13.40 -3.56
CA THR A 379 -8.84 14.37 -2.58
C THR A 379 -7.56 15.04 -3.02
N ALA A 380 -7.05 14.67 -4.19
CA ALA A 380 -5.82 15.24 -4.74
C ALA A 380 -5.97 16.75 -4.94
N GLY A 381 -4.97 17.49 -4.46
CA GLY A 381 -4.92 18.94 -4.63
C GLY A 381 -5.75 19.76 -3.64
N GLN A 382 -6.22 19.16 -2.54
CA GLN A 382 -6.87 19.95 -1.48
C GLN A 382 -5.86 20.81 -0.74
N PRO A 383 -6.28 22.02 -0.26
CA PRO A 383 -5.40 22.89 0.49
C PRO A 383 -4.82 22.22 1.74
N TRP A 384 -3.53 22.42 1.99
CA TRP A 384 -2.85 21.90 3.17
C TRP A 384 -3.55 22.31 4.49
N THR A 385 -4.11 23.52 4.55
CA THR A 385 -4.83 24.00 5.73
C THR A 385 -6.00 23.11 6.14
N VAL A 386 -6.72 22.55 5.16
CA VAL A 386 -7.83 21.62 5.38
C VAL A 386 -7.30 20.27 5.86
N ALA A 387 -6.27 19.77 5.20
CA ALA A 387 -5.62 18.51 5.57
C ALA A 387 -5.02 18.57 6.98
N ARG A 388 -4.37 19.68 7.31
CA ARG A 388 -3.79 19.92 8.63
C ARG A 388 -4.83 19.96 9.75
N ALA A 389 -5.96 20.61 9.53
CA ALA A 389 -7.02 20.66 10.54
C ALA A 389 -7.53 19.28 10.96
N GLU A 390 -7.63 18.35 10.00
CA GLU A 390 -8.01 16.97 10.28
C GLU A 390 -6.93 16.21 11.07
N LEU A 391 -5.65 16.43 10.74
CA LEU A 391 -4.54 15.86 11.50
C LEU A 391 -4.49 16.40 12.92
N ASP A 392 -4.64 17.72 13.08
CA ASP A 392 -4.61 18.38 14.40
C ASP A 392 -5.72 17.83 15.30
N GLU A 393 -6.92 17.54 14.76
CA GLU A 393 -8.00 16.90 15.51
C GLU A 393 -7.62 15.49 16.00
N ALA A 394 -6.97 14.70 15.15
CA ALA A 394 -6.49 13.37 15.54
C ALA A 394 -5.33 13.44 16.54
N ILE A 395 -4.42 14.41 16.39
CA ILE A 395 -3.33 14.66 17.36
C ILE A 395 -3.92 15.06 18.73
N ASP A 396 -4.93 15.93 18.74
CA ASP A 396 -5.62 16.33 19.98
C ASP A 396 -6.35 15.14 20.63
N TYR A 397 -6.88 14.22 19.82
CA TYR A 397 -7.39 12.95 20.34
C TYR A 397 -6.29 12.14 21.02
N LEU A 398 -5.11 11.98 20.40
CA LEU A 398 -3.98 11.28 21.02
C LEU A 398 -3.52 11.92 22.32
N ARG A 399 -3.52 13.26 22.41
CA ARG A 399 -3.23 14.02 23.65
C ARG A 399 -4.25 13.77 24.76
N ARG A 400 -5.50 13.49 24.40
CA ARG A 400 -6.53 13.08 25.36
C ARG A 400 -6.39 11.63 25.76
N PHE A 401 -6.03 10.75 24.82
CA PHE A 401 -5.86 9.32 25.05
C PHE A 401 -4.64 9.03 25.92
N TYR A 402 -3.52 9.71 25.67
CA TYR A 402 -2.31 9.60 26.47
C TYR A 402 -2.21 10.72 27.50
N ALA A 403 -1.78 10.37 28.72
CA ALA A 403 -1.69 11.32 29.81
C ALA A 403 -0.53 12.32 29.64
N ASP A 404 0.53 11.92 28.95
CA ASP A 404 1.82 12.57 28.93
C ASP A 404 2.50 12.60 27.55
N LEU A 405 1.70 12.53 26.47
CA LEU A 405 2.20 12.46 25.10
C LEU A 405 3.19 13.58 24.79
N ASP A 406 2.81 14.83 25.06
CA ASP A 406 3.68 16.00 24.74
C ASP A 406 5.02 15.94 25.50
N ALA A 407 5.04 15.40 26.73
CA ALA A 407 6.27 15.20 27.48
C ALA A 407 7.16 14.06 26.93
N CYS A 408 6.59 13.19 26.12
CA CYS A 408 7.34 12.12 25.45
C CYS A 408 7.98 12.57 24.14
N ILE A 409 7.42 13.59 23.48
CA ILE A 409 7.86 14.05 22.15
C ILE A 409 9.21 14.77 22.24
N GLU A 410 10.16 14.37 21.39
CA GLU A 410 11.43 15.07 21.16
C GLU A 410 11.35 15.97 19.91
N TRP A 411 10.72 15.48 18.87
CA TRP A 411 10.43 16.21 17.64
C TRP A 411 9.14 15.70 17.02
N SER A 412 8.52 16.52 16.20
CA SER A 412 7.40 16.08 15.37
C SER A 412 7.43 16.79 14.02
N ALA A 413 6.84 16.15 13.02
CA ALA A 413 6.69 16.71 11.68
C ALA A 413 5.40 16.24 11.03
N TYR A 414 4.79 17.10 10.24
CA TYR A 414 3.72 16.72 9.34
C TYR A 414 4.30 16.07 8.09
N GLN A 415 3.56 15.12 7.56
CA GLN A 415 3.86 14.47 6.29
C GLN A 415 2.70 14.68 5.33
N TYR A 416 3.03 15.03 4.11
CA TYR A 416 2.06 15.14 3.03
C TYR A 416 2.58 14.40 1.82
N VAL A 417 1.85 13.37 1.42
CA VAL A 417 2.13 12.62 0.20
C VAL A 417 1.08 13.04 -0.82
N ALA A 418 1.45 14.03 -1.62
CA ALA A 418 0.63 14.46 -2.73
C ALA A 418 0.60 13.35 -3.77
N ALA A 419 -0.58 12.95 -4.12
CA ALA A 419 -0.83 11.92 -5.13
C ALA A 419 0.46 11.36 -5.77
N PRO A 420 0.54 10.23 -6.18
CA PRO A 420 -0.46 9.38 -6.72
C PRO A 420 -0.58 8.13 -5.88
N GLN A 421 -1.45 8.18 -4.96
CA GLN A 421 -1.83 6.89 -4.45
C GLN A 421 -2.53 6.16 -5.54
N SER A 422 -2.14 4.93 -5.70
CA SER A 422 -2.94 4.01 -6.46
C SER A 422 -4.35 4.07 -5.91
N THR A 423 -5.29 4.01 -6.78
CA THR A 423 -6.66 3.72 -6.42
C THR A 423 -6.66 2.55 -5.46
N SER A 424 -7.42 2.67 -4.41
CA SER A 424 -7.62 1.56 -3.49
C SER A 424 -7.88 0.28 -4.28
N TRP A 425 -7.15 -0.79 -3.94
CA TRP A 425 -7.38 -2.13 -4.48
C TRP A 425 -8.82 -2.60 -4.26
N ALA A 426 -9.53 -2.01 -3.32
CA ALA A 426 -10.88 -2.34 -2.93
C ALA A 426 -11.98 -1.65 -3.76
N TRP A 427 -11.61 -0.80 -4.72
CA TRP A 427 -12.62 -0.04 -5.45
C TRP A 427 -13.24 -0.83 -6.61
N ALA A 428 -14.58 -0.79 -6.70
CA ALA A 428 -15.33 -1.68 -7.56
C ALA A 428 -15.45 -1.31 -9.04
N PRO A 429 -15.68 -0.07 -9.46
CA PRO A 429 -16.27 0.09 -10.80
C PRO A 429 -15.28 0.30 -11.93
N ILE A 430 -13.97 0.38 -11.68
CA ILE A 430 -13.01 0.64 -12.75
C ILE A 430 -12.17 -0.58 -13.04
N ALA A 431 -12.20 -0.99 -14.28
CA ALA A 431 -11.32 -2.02 -14.80
C ALA A 431 -9.86 -1.58 -14.64
N ARG A 432 -9.07 -2.41 -13.97
CA ARG A 432 -7.63 -2.24 -13.90
C ARG A 432 -7.00 -2.70 -15.20
N HIS A 433 -5.79 -2.20 -15.49
CA HIS A 433 -5.10 -2.57 -16.70
C HIS A 433 -4.47 -3.97 -16.63
N GLN A 434 -4.25 -4.55 -17.78
CA GLN A 434 -3.49 -5.78 -17.95
C GLN A 434 -1.98 -5.49 -17.92
N LEU A 435 -1.18 -6.54 -17.77
CA LEU A 435 0.28 -6.46 -17.72
C LEU A 435 0.88 -5.94 -19.04
N GLU A 436 0.37 -6.43 -20.18
CA GLU A 436 0.83 -6.06 -21.50
C GLU A 436 0.03 -4.89 -22.06
N VAL A 437 0.73 -4.05 -22.81
CA VAL A 437 0.11 -2.91 -23.49
C VAL A 437 -0.24 -3.32 -24.92
N PRO A 438 -1.51 -3.30 -25.33
CA PRO A 438 -1.87 -3.60 -26.70
C PRO A 438 -1.18 -2.66 -27.69
N GLY A 439 -0.49 -3.22 -28.68
CA GLY A 439 0.18 -2.45 -29.75
C GLY A 439 1.58 -1.97 -29.41
N ILE A 440 2.13 -2.28 -28.24
CA ILE A 440 3.52 -1.97 -27.87
C ILE A 440 4.21 -3.23 -27.34
N ASP A 441 4.91 -3.92 -28.24
CA ASP A 441 5.66 -5.12 -27.91
C ASP A 441 6.83 -4.79 -26.97
N GLY A 442 6.98 -5.60 -25.91
CA GLY A 442 8.07 -5.45 -24.94
C GLY A 442 7.79 -4.42 -23.82
N LEU A 443 6.66 -3.71 -23.82
CA LEU A 443 6.26 -2.86 -22.70
C LEU A 443 5.35 -3.61 -21.73
N LEU A 444 5.80 -3.74 -20.48
CA LEU A 444 5.06 -4.36 -19.39
C LEU A 444 4.76 -3.33 -18.29
N LEU A 445 3.52 -3.23 -17.85
CA LEU A 445 3.07 -2.30 -16.81
C LEU A 445 2.84 -3.07 -15.49
N ALA A 446 3.75 -2.93 -14.55
CA ALA A 446 3.78 -3.70 -13.31
C ALA A 446 3.56 -2.85 -12.05
N GLY A 447 2.74 -1.82 -12.17
CA GLY A 447 2.41 -0.94 -11.04
C GLY A 447 1.26 -1.49 -10.17
N SER A 448 0.94 -0.75 -9.11
CA SER A 448 -0.17 -1.06 -8.19
C SER A 448 -1.57 -0.91 -8.84
N THR A 449 -1.63 -0.42 -10.06
CA THR A 449 -2.87 -0.30 -10.86
C THR A 449 -3.17 -1.52 -11.73
N LEU A 450 -2.27 -2.52 -11.73
CA LEU A 450 -2.48 -3.79 -12.43
C LEU A 450 -3.66 -4.56 -11.86
N GLU A 451 -4.42 -5.23 -12.71
CA GLU A 451 -5.43 -6.18 -12.26
C GLU A 451 -4.76 -7.38 -11.59
N ALA A 452 -5.12 -7.60 -10.33
CA ALA A 452 -4.53 -8.65 -9.51
C ALA A 452 -5.54 -9.22 -8.52
N ARG A 453 -5.46 -10.51 -8.25
CA ARG A 453 -6.18 -11.19 -7.15
C ARG A 453 -5.44 -11.03 -5.80
N ALA A 454 -4.65 -10.00 -5.68
CA ALA A 454 -3.84 -9.70 -4.52
C ALA A 454 -4.37 -8.44 -3.82
N ALA A 455 -4.02 -8.25 -2.58
CA ALA A 455 -4.38 -7.09 -1.79
C ALA A 455 -3.14 -6.33 -1.32
N VAL A 456 -3.25 -5.01 -1.23
CA VAL A 456 -2.26 -4.11 -0.63
C VAL A 456 -0.84 -4.30 -1.21
N VAL A 457 0.13 -4.64 -0.39
CA VAL A 457 1.54 -4.81 -0.78
C VAL A 457 1.74 -6.00 -1.72
N ASP A 458 0.94 -7.06 -1.54
CA ASP A 458 1.03 -8.27 -2.36
C ASP A 458 0.66 -8.02 -3.83
N VAL A 459 -0.10 -6.96 -4.14
CA VAL A 459 -0.32 -6.49 -5.53
C VAL A 459 1.00 -6.15 -6.20
N GLY A 460 1.91 -5.46 -5.48
CA GLY A 460 3.24 -5.16 -6.01
C GLY A 460 4.08 -6.41 -6.25
N ALA A 461 4.04 -7.37 -5.34
CA ALA A 461 4.74 -8.64 -5.50
C ALA A 461 4.17 -9.46 -6.66
N TYR A 462 2.84 -9.56 -6.78
CA TYR A 462 2.16 -10.19 -7.92
C TYR A 462 2.54 -9.55 -9.26
N ALA A 463 2.51 -8.23 -9.32
CA ALA A 463 2.84 -7.48 -10.53
C ALA A 463 4.29 -7.71 -10.97
N GLY A 464 5.24 -7.67 -10.01
CA GLY A 464 6.66 -7.95 -10.28
C GLY A 464 6.90 -9.39 -10.72
N LEU A 465 6.29 -10.36 -10.05
CA LEU A 465 6.36 -11.78 -10.40
C LEU A 465 5.82 -12.04 -11.81
N SER A 466 4.65 -11.48 -12.13
CA SER A 466 4.02 -11.61 -13.44
C SER A 466 4.86 -10.97 -14.55
N ALA A 467 5.39 -9.77 -14.29
CA ALA A 467 6.24 -9.06 -15.25
C ALA A 467 7.55 -9.80 -15.52
N ALA A 468 8.20 -10.34 -14.49
CA ALA A 468 9.41 -11.14 -14.66
C ALA A 468 9.18 -12.37 -15.51
N ARG A 469 8.12 -13.15 -15.21
CA ARG A 469 7.76 -14.34 -15.97
C ARG A 469 7.45 -14.01 -17.43
N ARG A 470 6.73 -12.92 -17.67
CA ARG A 470 6.42 -12.49 -19.03
C ARG A 470 7.65 -12.00 -19.77
N ALA A 471 8.53 -11.23 -19.13
CA ALA A 471 9.79 -10.79 -19.71
C ALA A 471 10.69 -11.99 -20.10
N LEU A 472 10.78 -13.01 -19.24
CA LEU A 472 11.50 -14.26 -19.55
C LEU A 472 10.92 -15.02 -20.74
N ALA A 473 9.62 -14.93 -20.96
CA ALA A 473 8.96 -15.56 -22.11
C ALA A 473 9.14 -14.76 -23.42
N ILE A 474 9.45 -13.46 -23.34
CA ILE A 474 9.75 -12.61 -24.51
C ILE A 474 11.20 -12.75 -24.94
N LEU A 475 12.13 -12.91 -24.00
CA LEU A 475 13.59 -13.00 -24.18
C LEU A 475 14.08 -14.41 -24.51
#